data_e2915509c6d631e7737936ad54019309
#
_entry.id   e2915509c6d631e7737936ad54019309
#
_cell.length_a   1.000
_cell.length_b   1.000
_cell.length_c   1.000
_cell.angle_alpha   90.00
_cell.angle_beta   90.00
_cell.angle_gamma   90.00
#
_symmetry.space_group_name_H-M   'P 1'
#
loop_
_entity.id
_entity.type
_entity.pdbx_description
1 polymer ?
#
loop_
_entity_poly.entity_id
_entity_poly.type
_entity_poly.pdbx_seq_one_letter_code
_entity_poly.pdbx_strand_id
1 'polypeptide(L)'
;MESAATQNDVNIEWAKKIAESGVKYYIEVANMPTTNDALEFLKEQKHMVVAPSKAVNAGGVSVSELEMAQNAERVYWTAEEVDVKLQSIMKNIYHSSVEVAERYGLGYDLVAGANIVGFQKVADAMMAQGIF
;
A
#
# COMPACT_ATOMS: atom_id res chain seq x y z
N MET A 1 -11.17 10.56 13.23
CA MET A 1 -10.36 10.25 12.03
C MET A 1 -9.29 11.33 11.95
N GLU A 2 -8.04 10.98 12.19
CA GLU A 2 -6.92 11.90 12.03
C GLU A 2 -6.39 11.74 10.60
N SER A 3 -6.08 12.86 9.95
CA SER A 3 -5.60 12.89 8.58
C SER A 3 -4.20 13.51 8.57
N ALA A 4 -3.18 12.66 8.47
CA ALA A 4 -1.82 13.11 8.19
C ALA A 4 -1.72 13.48 6.70
N ALA A 5 -1.18 14.63 6.40
CA ALA A 5 -1.11 15.17 5.05
C ALA A 5 0.32 15.28 4.52
N THR A 6 1.30 15.35 5.41
CA THR A 6 2.71 15.52 5.05
C THR A 6 3.59 14.42 5.61
N GLN A 7 4.82 14.35 5.10
CA GLN A 7 5.79 13.36 5.53
C GLN A 7 6.15 13.53 7.01
N ASN A 8 6.17 12.41 7.75
CA ASN A 8 6.54 12.35 9.17
C ASN A 8 5.61 13.13 10.12
N ASP A 9 4.36 13.38 9.75
CA ASP A 9 3.36 14.00 10.63
C ASP A 9 3.08 13.14 11.87
N VAL A 10 3.09 11.81 11.71
CA VAL A 10 2.85 10.85 12.80
C VAL A 10 4.17 10.37 13.37
N ASN A 11 4.57 10.91 14.49
CA ASN A 11 5.72 10.48 15.27
C ASN A 11 5.34 9.44 16.34
N ILE A 12 6.33 8.96 17.11
CA ILE A 12 6.13 7.94 18.14
C ILE A 12 5.13 8.35 19.24
N GLU A 13 5.03 9.63 19.58
CA GLU A 13 4.09 10.11 20.59
C GLU A 13 2.64 10.00 20.09
N TRP A 14 2.41 10.35 18.81
CA TRP A 14 1.12 10.19 18.17
C TRP A 14 0.77 8.72 18.00
N ALA A 15 1.73 7.89 17.60
CA ALA A 15 1.51 6.43 17.44
C ALA A 15 1.04 5.79 18.76
N LYS A 16 1.61 6.17 19.89
CA LYS A 16 1.16 5.70 21.21
C LYS A 16 -0.28 6.10 21.51
N LYS A 17 -0.67 7.35 21.26
CA LYS A 17 -2.05 7.83 21.45
C LYS A 17 -3.02 7.08 20.53
N ILE A 18 -2.64 6.82 19.27
CA ILE A 18 -3.44 6.06 18.32
C ILE A 18 -3.65 4.63 18.84
N ALA A 19 -2.61 3.96 19.31
CA ALA A 19 -2.72 2.62 19.88
C ALA A 19 -3.61 2.58 21.12
N GLU A 20 -3.46 3.55 22.03
CA GLU A 20 -4.30 3.69 23.23
C GLU A 20 -5.77 3.94 22.93
N SER A 21 -6.09 4.56 21.78
CA SER A 21 -7.48 4.80 21.36
C SER A 21 -8.22 3.53 20.94
N GLY A 22 -7.54 2.39 20.80
CA GLY A 22 -8.13 1.10 20.45
C GLY A 22 -8.55 0.96 18.99
N VAL A 23 -8.01 1.78 18.09
CA VAL A 23 -8.25 1.65 16.64
C VAL A 23 -7.74 0.31 16.14
N LYS A 24 -8.54 -0.34 15.29
CA LYS A 24 -8.21 -1.64 14.70
C LYS A 24 -7.47 -1.53 13.37
N TYR A 25 -7.62 -0.43 12.65
CA TYR A 25 -7.05 -0.22 11.33
C TYR A 25 -6.32 1.11 11.30
N TYR A 26 -5.03 1.05 11.00
CA TYR A 26 -4.21 2.20 10.70
C TYR A 26 -3.87 2.21 9.22
N ILE A 27 -4.38 3.19 8.48
CA ILE A 27 -4.31 3.23 7.03
C ILE A 27 -3.59 4.49 6.59
N GLU A 28 -2.40 4.32 6.01
CA GLU A 28 -1.62 5.42 5.46
C GLU A 28 -2.10 5.75 4.05
N VAL A 29 -2.58 6.97 3.83
CA VAL A 29 -3.00 7.46 2.51
C VAL A 29 -1.97 8.44 1.93
N ALA A 30 -1.45 9.35 2.76
CA ALA A 30 -0.38 10.25 2.36
C ALA A 30 0.94 9.49 2.15
N ASN A 31 1.89 10.11 1.43
CA ASN A 31 3.20 9.52 1.24
C ASN A 31 4.06 9.63 2.50
N MET A 32 4.48 8.50 3.05
CA MET A 32 5.35 8.40 4.24
C MET A 32 4.88 9.28 5.42
N PRO A 33 3.61 9.21 5.84
CA PRO A 33 3.10 10.10 6.88
C PRO A 33 3.66 9.76 8.27
N THR A 34 4.12 8.53 8.47
CA THR A 34 4.55 7.98 9.75
C THR A 34 6.06 7.81 9.77
N THR A 35 6.70 8.20 10.87
CA THR A 35 8.12 7.93 11.08
C THR A 35 8.38 6.43 11.23
N ASN A 36 9.58 5.96 10.89
CA ASN A 36 9.88 4.53 10.89
C ASN A 36 9.72 3.88 12.28
N ASP A 37 10.14 4.56 13.33
CA ASP A 37 9.99 4.12 14.72
C ASP A 37 8.52 4.03 15.15
N ALA A 38 7.70 5.00 14.72
CA ALA A 38 6.26 5.00 14.95
C ALA A 38 5.56 3.87 14.19
N LEU A 39 5.96 3.62 12.95
CA LEU A 39 5.40 2.55 12.12
C LEU A 39 5.70 1.17 12.71
N GLU A 40 6.95 0.92 13.12
CA GLU A 40 7.32 -0.33 13.79
C GLU A 40 6.54 -0.53 15.09
N PHE A 41 6.41 0.51 15.91
CA PHE A 41 5.59 0.46 17.12
C PHE A 41 4.13 0.09 16.82
N LEU A 42 3.50 0.68 15.79
CA LEU A 42 2.12 0.37 15.41
C LEU A 42 1.96 -1.06 14.89
N LYS A 43 2.94 -1.58 14.16
CA LYS A 43 2.96 -2.97 13.67
C LYS A 43 3.02 -4.00 14.81
N GLU A 44 3.67 -3.66 15.91
CA GLU A 44 3.75 -4.55 17.09
C GLU A 44 2.42 -4.66 17.85
N GLN A 45 1.45 -3.77 17.59
CA GLN A 45 0.15 -3.81 18.24
C GLN A 45 -0.71 -4.95 17.70
N LYS A 46 -0.85 -6.05 18.44
CA LYS A 46 -1.56 -7.27 18.01
C LYS A 46 -3.02 -7.06 17.59
N HIS A 47 -3.65 -5.98 18.05
CA HIS A 47 -5.04 -5.66 17.74
C HIS A 47 -5.20 -4.77 16.50
N MET A 48 -4.09 -4.32 15.91
CA MET A 48 -4.07 -3.33 14.84
C MET A 48 -3.56 -3.92 13.52
N VAL A 49 -4.25 -3.58 12.45
CA VAL A 49 -3.81 -3.84 11.08
C VAL A 49 -3.25 -2.54 10.52
N VAL A 50 -2.01 -2.58 10.04
CA VAL A 50 -1.35 -1.42 9.43
C VAL A 50 -1.31 -1.62 7.92
N ALA A 51 -1.93 -0.70 7.18
CA ALA A 51 -1.91 -0.69 5.71
C ALA A 51 -0.96 0.41 5.21
N PRO A 52 0.11 0.06 4.47
CA PRO A 52 1.16 1.01 4.09
C PRO A 52 0.73 1.94 2.96
N SER A 53 1.21 3.17 2.98
CA SER A 53 0.90 4.21 2.00
C SER A 53 1.10 3.76 0.56
N LYS A 54 2.23 3.12 0.26
CA LYS A 54 2.57 2.63 -1.09
C LYS A 54 1.59 1.63 -1.70
N ALA A 55 0.86 0.89 -0.87
CA ALA A 55 -0.19 0.00 -1.33
C ALA A 55 -1.55 0.69 -1.38
N VAL A 56 -1.84 1.52 -0.37
CA VAL A 56 -3.14 2.18 -0.22
C VAL A 56 -3.34 3.29 -1.25
N ASN A 57 -2.34 4.15 -1.44
CA ASN A 57 -2.46 5.30 -2.35
C ASN A 57 -2.18 4.96 -3.83
N ALA A 58 -1.88 3.71 -4.14
CA ALA A 58 -1.68 3.22 -5.51
C ALA A 58 -2.92 3.41 -6.41
N GLY A 59 -4.11 3.58 -5.82
CA GLY A 59 -5.34 3.84 -6.57
C GLY A 59 -5.27 5.08 -7.46
N GLY A 60 -4.66 6.16 -6.97
CA GLY A 60 -4.53 7.40 -7.73
C GLY A 60 -3.70 7.22 -9.02
N VAL A 61 -2.53 6.63 -8.91
CA VAL A 61 -1.67 6.36 -10.08
C VAL A 61 -2.29 5.33 -11.01
N SER A 62 -3.00 4.34 -10.47
CA SER A 62 -3.71 3.34 -11.29
C SER A 62 -4.80 3.95 -12.17
N VAL A 63 -5.54 4.94 -11.64
CA VAL A 63 -6.54 5.67 -12.45
C VAL A 63 -5.85 6.49 -13.54
N SER A 64 -4.71 7.12 -13.24
CA SER A 64 -3.93 7.84 -14.24
C SER A 64 -3.42 6.92 -15.36
N GLU A 65 -2.97 5.70 -15.03
CA GLU A 65 -2.57 4.69 -16.02
C GLU A 65 -3.75 4.25 -16.89
N LEU A 66 -4.93 4.05 -16.29
CA LEU A 66 -6.16 3.71 -17.05
C LEU A 66 -6.54 4.85 -17.98
N GLU A 67 -6.41 6.11 -17.56
CA GLU A 67 -6.65 7.28 -18.41
C GLU A 67 -5.67 7.33 -19.58
N MET A 68 -4.38 7.10 -19.33
CA MET A 68 -3.37 7.05 -20.39
C MET A 68 -3.65 5.92 -21.39
N ALA A 69 -4.02 4.74 -20.92
CA ALA A 69 -4.39 3.61 -21.77
C ALA A 69 -5.62 3.94 -22.64
N GLN A 70 -6.67 4.48 -22.03
CA GLN A 70 -7.87 4.92 -22.74
C GLN A 70 -7.54 5.93 -23.84
N ASN A 71 -6.71 6.91 -23.55
CA ASN A 71 -6.28 7.93 -24.51
C ASN A 71 -5.45 7.32 -25.66
N ALA A 72 -4.54 6.40 -25.34
CA ALA A 72 -3.69 5.74 -26.33
C ALA A 72 -4.49 4.83 -27.28
N GLU A 73 -5.45 4.11 -26.74
CA GLU A 73 -6.34 3.22 -27.50
C GLU A 73 -7.47 3.97 -28.21
N ARG A 74 -7.68 5.25 -27.90
CA ARG A 74 -8.79 6.09 -28.38
C ARG A 74 -10.17 5.50 -28.09
N VAL A 75 -10.31 4.89 -26.92
CA VAL A 75 -11.57 4.35 -26.40
C VAL A 75 -12.08 5.20 -25.24
N TYR A 76 -13.37 5.06 -24.94
CA TYR A 76 -13.99 5.73 -23.79
C TYR A 76 -14.66 4.68 -22.92
N TRP A 77 -14.16 4.53 -21.71
CA TRP A 77 -14.79 3.68 -20.70
C TRP A 77 -15.79 4.47 -19.89
N THR A 78 -16.85 3.82 -19.45
CA THR A 78 -17.78 4.40 -18.49
C THR A 78 -17.13 4.52 -17.11
N ALA A 79 -17.71 5.33 -16.23
CA ALA A 79 -17.25 5.44 -14.85
C ALA A 79 -17.28 4.08 -14.12
N GLU A 80 -18.31 3.26 -14.41
CA GLU A 80 -18.47 1.93 -13.85
C GLU A 80 -17.36 0.97 -14.32
N GLU A 81 -16.99 1.02 -15.61
CA GLU A 81 -15.91 0.20 -16.16
C GLU A 81 -14.55 0.58 -15.52
N VAL A 82 -14.30 1.86 -15.32
CA VAL A 82 -13.07 2.35 -14.64
C VAL A 82 -13.08 1.91 -13.17
N ASP A 83 -14.19 2.02 -12.46
CA ASP A 83 -14.31 1.60 -11.07
C ASP A 83 -14.06 0.10 -10.89
N VAL A 84 -14.64 -0.74 -11.74
CA VAL A 84 -14.40 -2.20 -11.73
C VAL A 84 -12.93 -2.53 -11.95
N LYS A 85 -12.26 -1.86 -12.90
CA LYS A 85 -10.82 -2.04 -13.14
C LYS A 85 -10.01 -1.61 -11.92
N LEU A 86 -10.30 -0.45 -11.34
CA LEU A 86 -9.63 0.06 -10.14
C LEU A 86 -9.80 -0.90 -8.95
N GLN A 87 -11.02 -1.36 -8.68
CA GLN A 87 -11.27 -2.33 -7.62
C GLN A 87 -10.48 -3.63 -7.82
N SER A 88 -10.37 -4.12 -9.06
CA SER A 88 -9.57 -5.30 -9.37
C SER A 88 -8.10 -5.08 -9.09
N ILE A 89 -7.55 -3.92 -9.48
CA ILE A 89 -6.15 -3.55 -9.21
C ILE A 89 -5.90 -3.51 -7.70
N MET A 90 -6.75 -2.81 -6.95
CA MET A 90 -6.57 -2.68 -5.49
C MET A 90 -6.70 -4.02 -4.75
N LYS A 91 -7.64 -4.88 -5.17
CA LYS A 91 -7.75 -6.25 -4.64
C LYS A 91 -6.49 -7.07 -4.92
N ASN A 92 -5.93 -6.97 -6.12
CA ASN A 92 -4.70 -7.68 -6.47
C ASN A 92 -3.50 -7.19 -5.64
N ILE A 93 -3.36 -5.89 -5.41
CA ILE A 93 -2.32 -5.33 -4.54
C ILE A 93 -2.44 -5.90 -3.12
N TYR A 94 -3.64 -5.91 -2.57
CA TYR A 94 -3.90 -6.45 -1.25
C TYR A 94 -3.58 -7.96 -1.17
N HIS A 95 -4.14 -8.77 -2.06
CA HIS A 95 -3.93 -10.22 -2.06
C HIS A 95 -2.47 -10.60 -2.25
N SER A 96 -1.77 -9.95 -3.18
CA SER A 96 -0.33 -10.18 -3.37
C SER A 96 0.48 -9.84 -2.13
N SER A 97 0.14 -8.75 -1.42
CA SER A 97 0.82 -8.38 -0.20
C SER A 97 0.60 -9.39 0.93
N VAL A 98 -0.63 -9.87 1.11
CA VAL A 98 -0.96 -10.91 2.11
C VAL A 98 -0.26 -12.22 1.78
N GLU A 99 -0.42 -12.71 0.55
CA GLU A 99 0.15 -13.99 0.11
C GLU A 99 1.67 -14.04 0.30
N VAL A 100 2.35 -12.94 -0.07
CA VAL A 100 3.80 -12.89 0.06
C VAL A 100 4.22 -12.80 1.53
N ALA A 101 3.55 -12.01 2.35
CA ALA A 101 3.84 -11.96 3.78
C ALA A 101 3.69 -13.34 4.44
N GLU A 102 2.62 -14.07 4.13
CA GLU A 102 2.39 -15.43 4.62
C GLU A 102 3.47 -16.41 4.11
N ARG A 103 3.82 -16.35 2.83
CA ARG A 103 4.85 -17.22 2.21
C ARG A 103 6.21 -17.08 2.90
N TYR A 104 6.56 -15.89 3.35
CA TYR A 104 7.82 -15.63 4.07
C TYR A 104 7.69 -15.76 5.59
N GLY A 105 6.56 -16.24 6.10
CA GLY A 105 6.36 -16.48 7.54
C GLY A 105 6.21 -15.21 8.39
N LEU A 106 5.85 -14.09 7.76
CA LEU A 106 5.69 -12.79 8.40
C LEU A 106 4.26 -12.55 8.94
N GLY A 107 3.38 -13.56 8.82
CA GLY A 107 1.98 -13.43 9.20
C GLY A 107 1.26 -12.35 8.38
N TYR A 108 0.35 -11.63 9.02
CA TYR A 108 -0.45 -10.60 8.35
C TYR A 108 0.24 -9.22 8.37
N ASP A 109 1.52 -9.17 7.93
CA ASP A 109 2.28 -7.92 7.80
C ASP A 109 2.18 -7.34 6.38
N LEU A 110 1.19 -6.47 6.17
CA LEU A 110 0.96 -5.82 4.87
C LEU A 110 2.09 -4.88 4.46
N VAL A 111 2.81 -4.30 5.43
CA VAL A 111 3.95 -3.41 5.16
C VAL A 111 5.10 -4.21 4.55
N ALA A 112 5.48 -5.31 5.19
CA ALA A 112 6.51 -6.22 4.68
C ALA A 112 6.07 -6.86 3.35
N GLY A 113 4.83 -7.34 3.27
CA GLY A 113 4.28 -7.93 2.06
C GLY A 113 4.34 -7.00 0.85
N ALA A 114 3.89 -5.75 0.99
CA ALA A 114 3.96 -4.77 -0.09
C ALA A 114 5.40 -4.46 -0.53
N ASN A 115 6.34 -4.39 0.42
CA ASN A 115 7.76 -4.19 0.11
C ASN A 115 8.34 -5.36 -0.70
N ILE A 116 8.05 -6.59 -0.28
CA ILE A 116 8.59 -7.79 -0.94
C ILE A 116 7.99 -7.94 -2.34
N VAL A 117 6.68 -7.73 -2.51
CA VAL A 117 6.02 -7.76 -3.84
C VAL A 117 6.67 -6.76 -4.79
N GLY A 118 6.89 -5.51 -4.32
CA GLY A 118 7.57 -4.50 -5.12
C GLY A 118 8.98 -4.89 -5.50
N PHE A 119 9.76 -5.41 -4.56
CA PHE A 119 11.11 -5.90 -4.80
C PHE A 119 11.15 -7.06 -5.79
N GLN A 120 10.26 -8.05 -5.65
CA GLN A 120 10.20 -9.21 -6.54
C GLN A 120 9.98 -8.78 -8.00
N LYS A 121 9.05 -7.87 -8.26
CA LYS A 121 8.81 -7.37 -9.62
C LYS A 121 10.06 -6.76 -10.27
N VAL A 122 10.82 -5.99 -9.50
CA VAL A 122 12.08 -5.39 -9.98
C VAL A 122 13.15 -6.45 -10.17
N ALA A 123 13.32 -7.36 -9.21
CA ALA A 123 14.31 -8.43 -9.27
C ALA A 123 14.05 -9.36 -10.46
N ASP A 124 12.80 -9.77 -10.70
CA ASP A 124 12.42 -10.61 -11.83
C ASP A 124 12.71 -9.91 -13.17
N ALA A 125 12.41 -8.62 -13.28
CA ALA A 125 12.74 -7.83 -14.46
C ALA A 125 14.25 -7.74 -14.69
N MET A 126 15.04 -7.51 -13.63
CA MET A 126 16.52 -7.49 -13.71
C MET A 126 17.07 -8.85 -14.14
N MET A 127 16.54 -9.94 -13.60
CA MET A 127 16.96 -11.29 -13.98
C MET A 127 16.62 -11.60 -15.44
N ALA A 128 15.46 -11.15 -15.93
CA ALA A 128 15.03 -11.37 -17.31
C ALA A 128 15.82 -10.51 -18.32
N GLN A 129 16.20 -9.29 -17.95
CA GLN A 129 16.91 -8.35 -18.82
C GLN A 129 18.43 -8.46 -18.70
N GLY A 130 18.93 -9.11 -17.67
CA GLY A 130 20.35 -9.17 -17.32
C GLY A 130 20.78 -7.98 -16.44
N ILE A 131 21.85 -8.20 -15.68
CA ILE A 131 22.51 -7.17 -14.88
C ILE A 131 23.79 -6.78 -15.64
N PHE A 132 23.85 -5.56 -16.12
CA PHE A 132 24.99 -5.01 -16.85
C PHE A 132 25.79 -4.07 -15.97
#